data_8224e56a3d978f41bdd1fadb31af25c8
#
_entry.id   8224e56a3d978f41bdd1fadb31af25c8
#
_cell.length_a   1.000
_cell.length_b   1.000
_cell.length_c   1.000
_cell.angle_alpha   90.00
_cell.angle_beta   90.00
_cell.angle_gamma   90.00
#
_symmetry.space_group_name_H-M   'P 1'
#
loop_
_entity.id
_entity.type
_entity.pdbx_description
1 polymer ?
#
loop_
_entity_poly.entity_id
_entity_poly.type
_entity_poly.pdbx_seq_one_letter_code
_entity_poly.pdbx_strand_id
1 'polypeptide(L)'
;MTLNKEDLKNKIIYRASYRGTKEMDILMTAFVKSLIDDLDENFLKTLDTFVDMDDETLISIKKKESLIDYKDEKILHIIDKFQKFK
;
A
#
# COMPACT_ATOMS: atom_id res chain seq x y z
N MET A 1 5.13 1.37 22.88
CA MET A 1 4.52 0.05 22.75
C MET A 1 4.52 -0.41 21.32
N THR A 2 4.98 -1.62 21.09
CA THR A 2 5.08 -2.16 19.73
C THR A 2 3.73 -2.73 19.32
N LEU A 3 3.26 -2.37 18.12
CA LEU A 3 2.05 -2.95 17.56
C LEU A 3 2.31 -4.42 17.22
N ASN A 4 1.37 -5.30 17.54
CA ASN A 4 1.47 -6.66 17.08
C ASN A 4 1.07 -6.71 15.59
N LYS A 5 1.28 -7.87 14.95
CA LYS A 5 1.03 -8.02 13.52
C LYS A 5 -0.43 -7.73 13.15
N GLU A 6 -1.36 -8.18 13.97
CA GLU A 6 -2.78 -7.96 13.72
C GLU A 6 -3.16 -6.49 13.82
N ASP A 7 -2.64 -5.79 14.82
CA ASP A 7 -2.88 -4.35 14.97
C ASP A 7 -2.31 -3.58 13.80
N LEU A 8 -1.15 -3.97 13.31
CA LEU A 8 -0.54 -3.34 12.14
C LEU A 8 -1.40 -3.54 10.89
N LYS A 9 -1.92 -4.75 10.69
CA LYS A 9 -2.84 -5.03 9.57
C LYS A 9 -4.07 -4.14 9.63
N ASN A 10 -4.68 -4.03 10.81
CA ASN A 10 -5.88 -3.21 11.00
C ASN A 10 -5.59 -1.73 10.72
N LYS A 11 -4.44 -1.25 11.16
CA LYS A 11 -4.01 0.13 10.91
C LYS A 11 -3.87 0.39 9.40
N ILE A 12 -3.26 -0.54 8.69
CA ILE A 12 -3.04 -0.42 7.25
C ILE A 12 -4.38 -0.40 6.51
N ILE A 13 -5.29 -1.30 6.85
CA ILE A 13 -6.63 -1.35 6.25
C ILE A 13 -7.38 -0.04 6.52
N TYR A 14 -7.30 0.46 7.75
CA TYR A 14 -7.96 1.71 8.10
C TYR A 14 -7.43 2.87 7.24
N ARG A 15 -6.11 3.00 7.12
CA ARG A 15 -5.50 4.05 6.31
C ARG A 15 -5.87 3.94 4.84
N ALA A 16 -5.93 2.71 4.32
CA ALA A 16 -6.31 2.47 2.93
C ALA A 16 -7.77 2.86 2.66
N SER A 17 -8.62 2.73 3.68
CA SER A 17 -10.07 2.97 3.56
C SER A 17 -10.47 4.45 3.66
N TYR A 18 -9.60 5.31 4.15
CA TYR A 18 -9.94 6.72 4.41
C TYR A 18 -8.91 7.65 3.77
N ARG A 19 -8.87 7.66 2.46
CA ARG A 19 -7.86 8.43 1.73
C ARG A 19 -8.34 9.79 1.24
N GLY A 20 -9.63 10.03 1.24
CA GLY A 20 -10.17 11.31 0.83
C GLY A 20 -10.98 11.29 -0.45
N THR A 21 -10.75 10.34 -1.35
CA THR A 21 -11.59 10.13 -2.51
C THR A 21 -12.14 8.73 -2.49
N LYS A 22 -13.40 8.58 -2.89
CA LYS A 22 -14.07 7.29 -2.87
C LYS A 22 -13.36 6.28 -3.77
N GLU A 23 -12.92 6.71 -4.93
CA GLU A 23 -12.25 5.82 -5.87
C GLU A 23 -10.95 5.26 -5.31
N MET A 24 -10.15 6.11 -4.68
CA MET A 24 -8.90 5.66 -4.07
C MET A 24 -9.15 4.82 -2.83
N ASP A 25 -10.17 5.15 -2.03
CA ASP A 25 -10.54 4.34 -0.87
C ASP A 25 -10.88 2.91 -1.30
N ILE A 26 -11.68 2.75 -2.34
CA ILE A 26 -12.07 1.44 -2.86
C ILE A 26 -10.85 0.69 -3.42
N LEU A 27 -10.08 1.35 -4.26
CA LEU A 27 -8.91 0.75 -4.90
C LEU A 27 -7.88 0.29 -3.87
N MET A 28 -7.50 1.17 -2.95
CA MET A 28 -6.47 0.86 -1.97
C MET A 28 -6.93 -0.19 -0.98
N THR A 29 -8.18 -0.13 -0.54
CA THR A 29 -8.71 -1.14 0.37
C THR A 29 -8.71 -2.52 -0.29
N ALA A 30 -9.18 -2.61 -1.53
CA ALA A 30 -9.18 -3.87 -2.26
C ALA A 30 -7.78 -4.41 -2.47
N PHE A 31 -6.86 -3.54 -2.87
CA PHE A 31 -5.46 -3.93 -3.08
C PHE A 31 -4.83 -4.46 -1.80
N VAL A 32 -4.96 -3.71 -0.70
CA VAL A 32 -4.38 -4.10 0.58
C VAL A 32 -4.94 -5.43 1.04
N LYS A 33 -6.26 -5.62 0.98
CA LYS A 33 -6.89 -6.87 1.41
C LYS A 33 -6.47 -8.06 0.56
N SER A 34 -6.08 -7.83 -0.69
CA SER A 34 -5.68 -8.91 -1.59
C SER A 34 -4.35 -9.55 -1.22
N LEU A 35 -3.51 -8.83 -0.45
CA LEU A 35 -2.16 -9.32 -0.16
C LEU A 35 -1.75 -9.27 1.31
N ILE A 36 -2.53 -8.60 2.16
CA ILE A 36 -2.08 -8.31 3.53
C ILE A 36 -1.84 -9.56 4.38
N ASP A 37 -2.60 -10.62 4.15
CA ASP A 37 -2.47 -11.85 4.94
C ASP A 37 -1.25 -12.69 4.54
N ASP A 38 -0.69 -12.43 3.37
CA ASP A 38 0.45 -13.18 2.87
C ASP A 38 1.79 -12.52 3.22
N LEU A 39 1.76 -11.35 3.83
CA LEU A 39 2.97 -10.57 4.11
C LEU A 39 3.52 -10.84 5.50
N ASP A 40 4.85 -10.88 5.61
CA ASP A 40 5.50 -10.91 6.91
C ASP A 40 5.51 -9.51 7.53
N GLU A 41 6.01 -9.41 8.76
CA GLU A 41 6.01 -8.13 9.48
C GLU A 41 6.81 -7.05 8.74
N ASN A 42 7.93 -7.39 8.15
CA ASN A 42 8.75 -6.41 7.42
C ASN A 42 8.01 -5.88 6.20
N PHE A 43 7.34 -6.75 5.44
CA PHE A 43 6.53 -6.31 4.32
C PHE A 43 5.31 -5.51 4.76
N LEU A 44 4.73 -5.84 5.91
CA LEU A 44 3.61 -5.05 6.44
C LEU A 44 4.04 -3.62 6.75
N LYS A 45 5.24 -3.44 7.30
CA LYS A 45 5.77 -2.09 7.55
C LYS A 45 5.98 -1.34 6.24
N THR A 46 6.44 -2.02 5.21
CA THR A 46 6.61 -1.43 3.88
C THR A 46 5.26 -1.07 3.27
N LEU A 47 4.26 -1.95 3.42
CA LEU A 47 2.91 -1.68 2.94
C LEU A 47 2.31 -0.47 3.65
N ASP A 48 2.54 -0.32 4.96
CA ASP A 48 2.10 0.85 5.71
C ASP A 48 2.70 2.14 5.13
N THR A 49 3.98 2.11 4.80
CA THR A 49 4.65 3.23 4.13
C THR A 49 4.01 3.52 2.77
N PHE A 50 3.70 2.47 2.01
CA PHE A 50 3.09 2.61 0.70
C PHE A 50 1.71 3.27 0.79
N VAL A 51 0.86 2.81 1.72
CA VAL A 51 -0.48 3.38 1.84
C VAL A 51 -0.47 4.80 2.41
N ASP A 52 0.65 5.23 2.98
CA ASP A 52 0.79 6.59 3.50
C ASP A 52 1.16 7.59 2.39
N MET A 53 1.45 7.13 1.18
CA MET A 53 1.74 8.01 0.05
C MET A 53 0.49 8.79 -0.35
N ASP A 54 0.69 9.99 -0.91
CA ASP A 54 -0.46 10.79 -1.35
C ASP A 54 -1.10 10.20 -2.60
N ASP A 55 -2.33 10.61 -2.88
CA ASP A 55 -3.10 10.06 -3.98
C ASP A 55 -2.44 10.34 -5.33
N GLU A 56 -1.86 11.52 -5.50
CA GLU A 56 -1.20 11.90 -6.73
C GLU A 56 -0.03 10.96 -7.05
N THR A 57 0.78 10.66 -6.02
CA THR A 57 1.90 9.73 -6.16
C THR A 57 1.40 8.32 -6.51
N LEU A 58 0.36 7.85 -5.82
CA LEU A 58 -0.20 6.52 -6.07
C LEU A 58 -0.80 6.41 -7.47
N ILE A 59 -1.48 7.45 -7.94
CA ILE A 59 -2.03 7.47 -9.29
C ILE A 59 -0.91 7.42 -10.32
N SER A 60 0.17 8.18 -10.11
CA SER A 60 1.32 8.16 -11.01
C SER A 60 1.97 6.78 -11.07
N ILE A 61 2.09 6.11 -9.92
CA ILE A 61 2.62 4.76 -9.86
C ILE A 61 1.71 3.80 -10.64
N LYS A 62 0.41 3.89 -10.45
CA LYS A 62 -0.57 3.03 -11.13
C LYS A 62 -0.49 3.18 -12.65
N LYS A 63 -0.27 4.40 -13.12
CA LYS A 63 -0.15 4.69 -14.54
C LYS A 63 1.25 4.44 -15.08
N LYS A 64 2.19 4.03 -14.23
CA LYS A 64 3.60 3.81 -14.59
C LYS A 64 4.28 5.09 -15.07
N GLU A 65 3.84 6.23 -14.57
CA GLU A 65 4.38 7.54 -14.92
C GLU A 65 5.38 8.06 -13.90
N SER A 66 5.51 7.39 -12.76
CA SER A 66 6.41 7.84 -11.70
C SER A 66 7.87 7.67 -12.11
N LEU A 67 8.66 8.72 -11.90
CA LEU A 67 10.10 8.70 -12.13
C LEU A 67 10.88 8.50 -10.84
N ILE A 68 10.19 8.23 -9.75
CA ILE A 68 10.83 8.03 -8.46
C ILE A 68 11.57 6.70 -8.45
N ASP A 69 12.84 6.76 -8.09
CA ASP A 69 13.68 5.57 -8.01
C ASP A 69 13.68 5.06 -6.56
N TYR A 70 12.94 3.99 -6.32
CA TYR A 70 12.90 3.38 -5.00
C TYR A 70 13.99 2.33 -4.89
N LYS A 71 14.84 2.44 -3.87
CA LYS A 71 15.95 1.53 -3.68
C LYS A 71 15.60 0.29 -2.86
N ASP A 72 14.49 0.34 -2.14
CA ASP A 72 14.03 -0.78 -1.31
C ASP A 72 13.31 -1.81 -2.17
N GLU A 73 13.84 -3.02 -2.22
CA GLU A 73 13.24 -4.11 -3.00
C GLU A 73 11.82 -4.44 -2.55
N LYS A 74 11.52 -4.27 -1.27
CA LYS A 74 10.19 -4.56 -0.74
C LYS A 74 9.16 -3.58 -1.29
N ILE A 75 9.51 -2.30 -1.33
CA ILE A 75 8.59 -1.30 -1.88
C ILE A 75 8.39 -1.50 -3.38
N LEU A 76 9.46 -1.87 -4.09
CA LEU A 76 9.36 -2.19 -5.52
C LEU A 76 8.44 -3.37 -5.77
N HIS A 77 8.51 -4.39 -4.92
CA HIS A 77 7.64 -5.55 -5.02
C HIS A 77 6.17 -5.17 -4.85
N ILE A 78 5.88 -4.32 -3.86
CA ILE A 78 4.52 -3.84 -3.61
C ILE A 78 4.03 -2.97 -4.78
N ILE A 79 4.90 -2.09 -5.30
CA ILE A 79 4.55 -1.26 -6.46
C ILE A 79 4.22 -2.13 -7.66
N ASP A 80 5.01 -3.17 -7.93
CA ASP A 80 4.75 -4.07 -9.05
C ASP A 80 3.38 -4.73 -8.91
N LYS A 81 3.06 -5.22 -7.72
CA LYS A 81 1.74 -5.82 -7.48
C LYS A 81 0.62 -4.81 -7.65
N PHE A 82 0.83 -3.58 -7.20
CA PHE A 82 -0.16 -2.53 -7.32
C PHE A 82 -0.43 -2.18 -8.79
N GLN A 83 0.62 -2.09 -9.60
CA GLN A 83 0.49 -1.79 -11.02
C GLN A 83 -0.27 -2.88 -11.78
N LYS A 84 -0.14 -4.12 -11.33
CA LYS A 84 -0.82 -5.27 -11.95
C LYS A 84 -2.22 -5.53 -11.38
N PHE A 85 -2.55 -4.88 -10.28
CA PHE A 85 -3.85 -5.06 -9.64
C PHE A 85 -4.96 -4.40 -10.45
N LYS A 86 -6.04 -5.13 -10.61
CA LYS A 86 -7.19 -4.64 -11.39
C LYS A 86 -8.38 -4.29 -10.52
#